data_f554855b9d38a465e4b331e8c09a838f
#
_entry.id   f554855b9d38a465e4b331e8c09a838f
#
_cell.length_a   1.000
_cell.length_b   1.000
_cell.length_c   1.000
_cell.angle_alpha   90.00
_cell.angle_beta   90.00
_cell.angle_gamma   90.00
#
_symmetry.space_group_name_H-M   'P 1'
#
loop_
_entity.id
_entity.type
_entity.pdbx_description
1 polymer ?
#
loop_
_entity_poly.entity_id
_entity_poly.type
_entity_poly.pdbx_seq_one_letter_code
_entity_poly.pdbx_strand_id
1 'polypeptide(L)'
;MTAVRLRPATEADIPALVALEQNFPEDDRFPVRTWRRLLRGQSMAYVTISDGEICGAAVYLYRTGTKVARLYSLTVAPYHRGKGIAPALMAAGEADAARRGCNRVRLEVRQSNATAIRLYERHGFRVMAQIPSYYPDGETAARMEKPIQL
;
A
#
# COMPACT_ATOMS: atom_id res chain seq x y z
N MET A 1 -5.91 -16.45 20.40
CA MET A 1 -6.02 -15.56 19.22
C MET A 1 -4.94 -14.52 19.28
N THR A 2 -4.14 -14.43 18.24
CA THR A 2 -3.02 -13.49 18.21
C THR A 2 -3.52 -12.10 17.82
N ALA A 3 -3.21 -11.11 18.65
CA ALA A 3 -3.53 -9.72 18.33
C ALA A 3 -2.56 -9.19 17.26
N VAL A 4 -3.11 -8.45 16.30
CA VAL A 4 -2.30 -7.77 15.29
C VAL A 4 -2.15 -6.31 15.70
N ARG A 5 -0.90 -5.83 15.74
CA ARG A 5 -0.58 -4.45 16.09
C ARG A 5 -0.17 -3.71 14.83
N LEU A 6 -0.58 -2.47 14.74
CA LEU A 6 -0.23 -1.59 13.63
C LEU A 6 0.58 -0.41 14.15
N ARG A 7 1.69 -0.10 13.49
CA ARG A 7 2.51 1.06 13.83
C ARG A 7 3.19 1.64 12.59
N PRO A 8 3.70 2.87 12.65
CA PRO A 8 4.55 3.38 11.57
C PRO A 8 5.81 2.52 11.42
N ALA A 9 6.27 2.38 10.18
CA ALA A 9 7.49 1.67 9.88
C ALA A 9 8.71 2.54 10.17
N THR A 10 9.82 1.91 10.53
CA THR A 10 11.11 2.58 10.75
C THR A 10 12.17 1.92 9.88
N GLU A 11 13.36 2.52 9.80
CA GLU A 11 14.46 1.96 9.03
C GLU A 11 14.88 0.57 9.53
N ALA A 12 14.69 0.29 10.82
CA ALA A 12 14.96 -1.03 11.37
C ALA A 12 14.08 -2.13 10.76
N ASP A 13 12.95 -1.76 10.16
CA ASP A 13 12.02 -2.70 9.54
C ASP A 13 12.40 -3.06 8.11
N ILE A 14 13.40 -2.39 7.51
CA ILE A 14 13.71 -2.58 6.08
C ILE A 14 13.99 -4.04 5.73
N PRO A 15 14.79 -4.82 6.48
CA PRO A 15 14.99 -6.22 6.13
C PRO A 15 13.69 -7.03 6.07
N ALA A 16 12.77 -6.79 7.00
CA ALA A 16 11.47 -7.46 7.01
C ALA A 16 10.59 -6.99 5.86
N LEU A 17 10.63 -5.70 5.51
CA LEU A 17 9.88 -5.16 4.38
C LEU A 17 10.37 -5.75 3.05
N VAL A 18 11.67 -5.87 2.87
CA VAL A 18 12.24 -6.52 1.69
C VAL A 18 11.81 -7.98 1.60
N ALA A 19 11.85 -8.70 2.73
CA ALA A 19 11.41 -10.10 2.77
C ALA A 19 9.92 -10.25 2.43
N LEU A 20 9.10 -9.33 2.90
CA LEU A 20 7.66 -9.35 2.65
C LEU A 20 7.34 -9.20 1.15
N GLU A 21 8.12 -8.38 0.44
CA GLU A 21 7.92 -8.14 -0.99
C GLU A 21 8.37 -9.31 -1.87
N GLN A 22 8.99 -10.35 -1.32
CA GLN A 22 9.32 -11.54 -2.10
C GLN A 22 8.07 -12.22 -2.68
N ASN A 23 6.89 -11.86 -2.21
CA ASN A 23 5.61 -12.30 -2.78
C ASN A 23 5.22 -11.54 -4.04
N PHE A 24 5.91 -10.45 -4.37
CA PHE A 24 5.66 -9.66 -5.57
C PHE A 24 6.52 -10.15 -6.74
N PRO A 25 6.10 -9.89 -8.00
CA PRO A 25 7.01 -10.01 -9.13
C PRO A 25 8.26 -9.18 -8.89
N GLU A 26 9.39 -9.64 -9.41
CA GLU A 26 10.68 -9.00 -9.16
C GLU A 26 10.68 -7.51 -9.50
N ASP A 27 10.04 -7.13 -10.62
CA ASP A 27 9.97 -5.74 -11.07
C ASP A 27 9.14 -4.84 -10.16
N ASP A 28 8.32 -5.42 -9.29
CA ASP A 28 7.45 -4.67 -8.38
C ASP A 28 8.05 -4.53 -6.98
N ARG A 29 9.24 -5.06 -6.74
CA ARG A 29 9.93 -5.02 -5.45
C ARG A 29 10.76 -3.76 -5.33
N PHE A 30 10.82 -3.20 -4.10
CA PHE A 30 11.66 -2.05 -3.82
C PHE A 30 13.04 -2.50 -3.32
N PRO A 31 14.14 -1.99 -3.90
CA PRO A 31 15.45 -2.19 -3.30
C PRO A 31 15.56 -1.46 -1.95
N VAL A 32 16.54 -1.87 -1.13
CA VAL A 32 16.77 -1.28 0.19
C VAL A 32 16.88 0.24 0.13
N ARG A 33 17.59 0.79 -0.87
CA ARG A 33 17.75 2.24 -1.02
C ARG A 33 16.42 2.96 -1.24
N THR A 34 15.48 2.32 -1.96
CA THR A 34 14.15 2.88 -2.18
C THR A 34 13.36 2.91 -0.88
N TRP A 35 13.40 1.82 -0.10
CA TRP A 35 12.77 1.79 1.20
C TRP A 35 13.34 2.89 2.12
N ARG A 36 14.65 3.05 2.14
CA ARG A 36 15.29 4.08 2.96
C ARG A 36 14.83 5.48 2.56
N ARG A 37 14.76 5.75 1.26
CA ARG A 37 14.27 7.04 0.75
C ARG A 37 12.80 7.27 1.13
N LEU A 38 11.95 6.26 0.98
CA LEU A 38 10.53 6.37 1.32
C LEU A 38 10.34 6.67 2.80
N LEU A 39 11.08 6.01 3.67
CA LEU A 39 10.95 6.19 5.12
C LEU A 39 11.49 7.53 5.62
N ARG A 40 12.35 8.18 4.85
CA ARG A 40 12.92 9.50 5.20
C ARG A 40 12.17 10.67 4.58
N GLY A 41 11.29 10.42 3.62
CA GLY A 41 10.61 11.46 2.87
C GLY A 41 9.24 11.83 3.45
N GLN A 42 8.40 12.42 2.60
CA GLN A 42 7.03 12.79 2.97
C GLN A 42 6.08 11.59 2.99
N SER A 43 6.53 10.45 2.52
CA SER A 43 5.71 9.25 2.50
C SER A 43 5.42 8.76 3.91
N MET A 44 4.37 7.96 4.04
CA MET A 44 4.05 7.29 5.30
C MET A 44 3.95 5.79 5.04
N ALA A 45 4.69 5.02 5.83
CA ALA A 45 4.66 3.57 5.76
C ALA A 45 4.18 3.02 7.09
N TYR A 46 3.31 2.02 7.02
CA TYR A 46 2.78 1.31 8.18
C TYR A 46 3.13 -0.15 8.09
N VAL A 47 3.35 -0.77 9.24
CA VAL A 47 3.52 -2.23 9.34
C VAL A 47 2.53 -2.80 10.32
N THR A 48 2.13 -4.05 10.08
CA THR A 48 1.37 -4.84 11.05
C THR A 48 2.26 -5.94 11.59
N ILE A 49 2.10 -6.22 12.87
CA ILE A 49 2.94 -7.17 13.60
C ILE A 49 2.04 -8.20 14.27
N SER A 50 2.37 -9.47 14.06
CA SER A 50 1.71 -10.60 14.69
C SER A 50 2.79 -11.52 15.24
N ASP A 51 2.71 -11.88 16.51
CA ASP A 51 3.70 -12.73 17.19
C ASP A 51 5.14 -12.20 17.04
N GLY A 52 5.31 -10.87 17.10
CA GLY A 52 6.63 -10.26 16.99
C GLY A 52 7.17 -10.15 15.57
N GLU A 53 6.43 -10.61 14.57
CA GLU A 53 6.87 -10.58 13.17
C GLU A 53 6.01 -9.64 12.34
N ILE A 54 6.64 -8.96 11.38
CA ILE A 54 5.92 -8.12 10.44
C ILE A 54 5.19 -9.00 9.44
N CYS A 55 3.87 -8.85 9.39
CA CYS A 55 3.01 -9.67 8.54
C CYS A 55 2.27 -8.87 7.46
N GLY A 56 2.42 -7.55 7.46
CA GLY A 56 1.82 -6.69 6.43
C GLY A 56 2.47 -5.32 6.42
N ALA A 57 2.32 -4.62 5.30
CA ALA A 57 2.85 -3.27 5.15
C ALA A 57 2.06 -2.49 4.11
N ALA A 58 1.97 -1.17 4.30
CA ALA A 58 1.40 -0.26 3.31
C ALA A 58 2.26 0.98 3.22
N VAL A 59 2.40 1.54 2.02
CA VAL A 59 3.13 2.77 1.77
C VAL A 59 2.20 3.75 1.08
N TYR A 60 2.10 4.95 1.65
CA TYR A 60 1.33 6.06 1.09
C TYR A 60 2.30 7.19 0.71
N LEU A 61 2.14 7.71 -0.49
CA LEU A 61 2.93 8.84 -0.98
C LEU A 61 2.07 10.10 -0.97
N TYR A 62 2.71 11.20 -0.59
CA TYR A 62 2.08 12.51 -0.57
C TYR A 62 2.88 13.48 -1.44
N ARG A 63 2.19 14.37 -2.11
CA ARG A 63 2.81 15.37 -2.99
C ARG A 63 2.28 16.74 -2.62
N THR A 64 3.20 17.67 -2.39
CA THR A 64 2.83 19.06 -2.12
C THR A 64 1.98 19.63 -3.25
N GLY A 65 0.90 20.34 -2.89
CA GLY A 65 0.02 20.97 -3.86
C GLY A 65 -1.11 20.11 -4.39
N THR A 66 -1.24 18.87 -3.91
CA THR A 66 -2.37 18.00 -4.26
C THR A 66 -3.11 17.55 -3.02
N LYS A 67 -4.40 17.22 -3.20
CA LYS A 67 -5.22 16.63 -2.14
C LYS A 67 -5.42 15.13 -2.35
N VAL A 68 -4.53 14.51 -3.10
CA VAL A 68 -4.57 13.08 -3.39
C VAL A 68 -3.44 12.38 -2.65
N ALA A 69 -3.79 11.40 -1.81
CA ALA A 69 -2.83 10.48 -1.24
C ALA A 69 -2.73 9.29 -2.18
N ARG A 70 -1.52 8.79 -2.40
CA ARG A 70 -1.33 7.65 -3.30
C ARG A 70 -0.95 6.41 -2.49
N LEU A 71 -1.79 5.39 -2.55
CA LEU A 71 -1.44 4.08 -1.99
C LEU A 71 -0.48 3.41 -2.97
N TYR A 72 0.80 3.44 -2.62
CA TYR A 72 1.87 3.02 -3.50
C TYR A 72 2.20 1.53 -3.40
N SER A 73 2.04 0.95 -2.22
CA SER A 73 2.28 -0.48 -1.99
C SER A 73 1.40 -0.97 -0.85
N LEU A 74 0.86 -2.17 -1.00
CA LEU A 74 0.10 -2.86 0.04
C LEU A 74 0.40 -4.34 -0.08
N THR A 75 0.88 -4.94 0.99
CA THR A 75 1.19 -6.36 1.00
C THR A 75 0.85 -6.98 2.34
N VAL A 76 0.41 -8.23 2.30
CA VAL A 76 0.12 -9.06 3.47
C VAL A 76 0.78 -10.41 3.25
N ALA A 77 1.49 -10.89 4.27
CA ALA A 77 2.14 -12.20 4.20
C ALA A 77 1.10 -13.29 3.90
N PRO A 78 1.43 -14.29 3.06
CA PRO A 78 0.45 -15.28 2.61
C PRO A 78 -0.29 -15.97 3.76
N TYR A 79 0.39 -16.30 4.86
CA TYR A 79 -0.22 -16.99 6.00
C TYR A 79 -1.11 -16.10 6.85
N HIS A 80 -1.12 -14.80 6.57
CA HIS A 80 -1.92 -13.83 7.33
C HIS A 80 -3.05 -13.21 6.51
N ARG A 81 -3.26 -13.67 5.28
CA ARG A 81 -4.34 -13.19 4.45
C ARG A 81 -5.71 -13.62 5.01
N GLY A 82 -6.73 -12.80 4.76
CA GLY A 82 -8.08 -13.09 5.24
C GLY A 82 -8.31 -12.77 6.71
N LYS A 83 -7.38 -12.09 7.39
CA LYS A 83 -7.47 -11.75 8.81
C LYS A 83 -7.72 -10.27 9.07
N GLY A 84 -8.16 -9.52 8.06
CA GLY A 84 -8.47 -8.10 8.23
C GLY A 84 -7.25 -7.17 8.24
N ILE A 85 -6.07 -7.65 7.85
CA ILE A 85 -4.84 -6.86 7.90
C ILE A 85 -4.83 -5.78 6.82
N ALA A 86 -5.17 -6.12 5.58
CA ALA A 86 -5.21 -5.13 4.51
C ALA A 86 -6.23 -4.02 4.78
N PRO A 87 -7.47 -4.32 5.22
CA PRO A 87 -8.40 -3.27 5.64
C PRO A 87 -7.86 -2.38 6.75
N ALA A 88 -7.17 -2.94 7.74
CA ALA A 88 -6.58 -2.14 8.83
C ALA A 88 -5.51 -1.20 8.32
N LEU A 89 -4.62 -1.66 7.42
CA LEU A 89 -3.60 -0.84 6.81
C LEU A 89 -4.20 0.28 5.96
N MET A 90 -5.25 -0.02 5.20
CA MET A 90 -5.95 0.99 4.41
C MET A 90 -6.61 2.04 5.29
N ALA A 91 -7.27 1.61 6.37
CA ALA A 91 -7.93 2.54 7.29
C ALA A 91 -6.92 3.49 7.95
N ALA A 92 -5.76 2.98 8.36
CA ALA A 92 -4.71 3.81 8.95
C ALA A 92 -4.20 4.86 7.96
N GLY A 93 -3.94 4.46 6.71
CA GLY A 93 -3.49 5.37 5.66
C GLY A 93 -4.52 6.43 5.31
N GLU A 94 -5.79 6.05 5.25
CA GLU A 94 -6.87 6.99 4.95
C GLU A 94 -7.05 8.02 6.08
N ALA A 95 -6.92 7.58 7.33
CA ALA A 95 -6.99 8.50 8.47
C ALA A 95 -5.83 9.52 8.43
N ASP A 96 -4.62 9.07 8.12
CA ASP A 96 -3.48 9.96 7.99
C ASP A 96 -3.64 10.92 6.81
N ALA A 97 -4.11 10.42 5.67
CA ALA A 97 -4.36 11.24 4.50
C ALA A 97 -5.39 12.34 4.80
N ALA A 98 -6.46 12.00 5.51
CA ALA A 98 -7.47 12.98 5.91
C ALA A 98 -6.87 14.04 6.82
N ARG A 99 -6.05 13.65 7.79
CA ARG A 99 -5.37 14.61 8.67
C ARG A 99 -4.46 15.57 7.92
N ARG A 100 -3.90 15.12 6.78
CA ARG A 100 -3.05 15.96 5.91
C ARG A 100 -3.83 16.81 4.93
N GLY A 101 -5.16 16.75 4.97
CA GLY A 101 -6.03 17.54 4.09
C GLY A 101 -6.31 16.89 2.74
N CYS A 102 -5.97 15.63 2.56
CA CYS A 102 -6.31 14.90 1.34
C CYS A 102 -7.79 14.53 1.33
N ASN A 103 -8.40 14.53 0.14
CA ASN A 103 -9.79 14.16 -0.04
C ASN A 103 -9.98 12.93 -0.92
N ARG A 104 -8.90 12.31 -1.39
CA ARG A 104 -8.92 11.12 -2.22
C ARG A 104 -7.70 10.26 -1.97
N VAL A 105 -7.87 8.95 -2.18
CA VAL A 105 -6.77 8.00 -2.27
C VAL A 105 -6.79 7.40 -3.68
N ARG A 106 -5.62 7.33 -4.30
CA ARG A 106 -5.45 6.80 -5.66
C ARG A 106 -4.42 5.68 -5.62
N LEU A 107 -4.61 4.68 -6.47
CA LEU A 107 -3.65 3.60 -6.63
C LEU A 107 -3.61 3.13 -8.08
N GLU A 108 -2.52 2.45 -8.44
CA GLU A 108 -2.41 1.69 -9.68
C GLU A 108 -2.21 0.22 -9.32
N VAL A 109 -2.86 -0.66 -10.08
CA VAL A 109 -2.78 -2.11 -9.89
C VAL A 109 -2.74 -2.78 -11.26
N ARG A 110 -2.01 -3.89 -11.37
CA ARG A 110 -1.98 -4.64 -12.63
C ARG A 110 -3.39 -5.06 -13.01
N GLN A 111 -3.76 -4.80 -14.27
CA GLN A 111 -5.10 -5.12 -14.76
C GLN A 111 -5.42 -6.61 -14.62
N SER A 112 -4.42 -7.46 -14.71
CA SER A 112 -4.56 -8.91 -14.53
C SER A 112 -4.76 -9.34 -13.08
N ASN A 113 -4.53 -8.47 -12.12
CA ASN A 113 -4.64 -8.81 -10.70
C ASN A 113 -6.09 -8.65 -10.22
N ALA A 114 -6.94 -9.58 -10.65
CA ALA A 114 -8.37 -9.54 -10.34
C ALA A 114 -8.65 -9.61 -8.83
N THR A 115 -7.83 -10.33 -8.08
CA THR A 115 -7.98 -10.45 -6.62
C THR A 115 -7.80 -9.09 -5.94
N ALA A 116 -6.74 -8.37 -6.31
CA ALA A 116 -6.47 -7.04 -5.74
C ALA A 116 -7.55 -6.04 -6.17
N ILE A 117 -7.96 -6.05 -7.43
CA ILE A 117 -9.00 -5.15 -7.91
C ILE A 117 -10.29 -5.35 -7.12
N ARG A 118 -10.70 -6.61 -6.91
CA ARG A 118 -11.89 -6.89 -6.10
C ARG A 118 -11.74 -6.43 -4.66
N LEU A 119 -10.57 -6.59 -4.07
CA LEU A 119 -10.29 -6.09 -2.72
C LEU A 119 -10.52 -4.58 -2.67
N TYR A 120 -9.92 -3.84 -3.59
CA TYR A 120 -10.05 -2.39 -3.62
C TYR A 120 -11.49 -1.94 -3.88
N GLU A 121 -12.19 -2.62 -4.80
CA GLU A 121 -13.60 -2.31 -5.06
C GLU A 121 -14.46 -2.49 -3.82
N ARG A 122 -14.22 -3.56 -3.05
CA ARG A 122 -14.95 -3.79 -1.79
C ARG A 122 -14.69 -2.68 -0.77
N HIS A 123 -13.56 -1.99 -0.88
CA HIS A 123 -13.21 -0.90 0.03
C HIS A 123 -13.50 0.49 -0.54
N GLY A 124 -14.29 0.56 -1.60
CA GLY A 124 -14.80 1.82 -2.13
C GLY A 124 -14.00 2.43 -3.26
N PHE A 125 -12.93 1.77 -3.71
CA PHE A 125 -12.19 2.23 -4.89
C PHE A 125 -12.95 1.90 -6.17
N ARG A 126 -12.81 2.75 -7.17
CA ARG A 126 -13.38 2.54 -8.50
C ARG A 126 -12.33 2.78 -9.56
N VAL A 127 -12.37 1.99 -10.64
CA VAL A 127 -11.49 2.18 -11.78
C VAL A 127 -11.85 3.49 -12.46
N MET A 128 -10.87 4.38 -12.60
CA MET A 128 -11.06 5.67 -13.25
C MET A 128 -10.34 5.75 -14.60
N ALA A 129 -9.32 4.92 -14.83
CA ALA A 129 -8.56 4.92 -16.07
C ALA A 129 -7.79 3.61 -16.22
N GLN A 130 -7.44 3.30 -17.47
CA GLN A 130 -6.51 2.22 -17.78
C GLN A 130 -5.28 2.87 -18.43
N ILE A 131 -4.09 2.48 -17.98
CA ILE A 131 -2.85 3.09 -18.44
C ILE A 131 -2.02 2.02 -19.13
N PRO A 132 -2.01 2.00 -20.48
CA PRO A 132 -1.24 1.00 -21.22
C PRO A 132 0.26 1.13 -20.94
N SER A 133 0.96 0.02 -20.96
CA SER A 133 2.42 -0.04 -20.83
C SER A 133 2.94 0.64 -19.55
N TYR A 134 2.17 0.55 -18.47
CA TYR A 134 2.54 1.19 -17.21
C TYR A 134 3.70 0.49 -16.52
N TYR A 135 3.72 -0.85 -16.54
CA TYR A 135 4.74 -1.66 -15.88
C TYR A 135 5.89 -1.99 -16.83
N PRO A 136 7.09 -2.29 -16.29
CA PRO A 136 8.27 -2.58 -17.12
C PRO A 136 8.05 -3.72 -18.12
N ASP A 137 7.18 -4.69 -17.80
CA ASP A 137 6.84 -5.80 -18.69
C ASP A 137 5.78 -5.45 -19.74
N GLY A 138 5.34 -4.18 -19.78
CA GLY A 138 4.34 -3.71 -20.73
C GLY A 138 2.89 -3.90 -20.28
N GLU A 139 2.66 -4.47 -19.11
CA GLU A 139 1.29 -4.70 -18.65
C GLU A 139 0.57 -3.38 -18.35
N THR A 140 -0.74 -3.37 -18.65
CA THR A 140 -1.62 -2.24 -18.37
C THR A 140 -1.90 -2.14 -16.87
N ALA A 141 -1.93 -0.92 -16.34
CA ALA A 141 -2.42 -0.65 -14.99
C ALA A 141 -3.88 -0.23 -15.03
N ALA A 142 -4.64 -0.69 -14.05
CA ALA A 142 -5.91 -0.08 -13.69
C ALA A 142 -5.63 1.00 -12.65
N ARG A 143 -6.00 2.24 -12.94
CA ARG A 143 -5.93 3.33 -11.95
C ARG A 143 -7.25 3.39 -11.22
N MET A 144 -7.19 3.29 -9.90
CA MET A 144 -8.37 3.30 -9.06
C MET A 144 -8.32 4.47 -8.09
N GLU A 145 -9.48 4.96 -7.68
CA GLU A 145 -9.58 6.10 -6.81
C GLU A 145 -10.76 5.95 -5.87
N LYS A 146 -10.61 6.51 -4.68
CA LYS A 146 -11.63 6.49 -3.64
C LYS A 146 -11.68 7.86 -2.97
N PRO A 147 -12.89 8.48 -2.83
CA PRO A 147 -13.01 9.68 -2.01
C PRO A 147 -12.88 9.31 -0.53
N ILE A 148 -12.27 10.20 0.25
CA ILE A 148 -12.19 10.07 1.71
C ILE A 148 -12.72 11.34 2.34
N GLN A 149 -13.28 11.19 3.53
CA GLN A 149 -13.82 12.31 4.28
C GLN A 149 -12.76 12.89 5.21
N LEU A 150 -12.72 14.20 5.24
CA LEU A 150 -11.84 14.93 6.15
C LEU A 150 -12.42 14.96 7.56
#